data_dff15eb9a56947303724d46c0ad8e89d
#
_entry.id   dff15eb9a56947303724d46c0ad8e89d
#
_cell.length_a   1.000
_cell.length_b   1.000
_cell.length_c   1.000
_cell.angle_alpha   90.00
_cell.angle_beta   90.00
_cell.angle_gamma   90.00
#
_symmetry.space_group_name_H-M   'P 1'
#
loop_
_entity.id
_entity.type
_entity.pdbx_description
1 polymer ?
#
loop_
_entity_poly.entity_id
_entity_poly.type
_entity_poly.pdbx_seq_one_letter_code
_entity_poly.pdbx_strand_id
1 'polypeptide(L)'
;MKILIPPSEGKSLINTSSVKFKNTNYKFNNEVKGIIKMLNNCKPDDLQKIYGTSIEKCNELHKNNLNIFESECSMSMERYTGVVYNYLDPSSLEKKSYDFLRENFLITSALFGLVSPNDLLPFYKLKMNVLRLHEYWNPIFTEYLKKEELIIDLLPEIHRKSYKSKNILKINFFFKKKGKVVSSGHNGKAIKGKYLRYIVENQITTIEGFKSFSQDGFIWHEKGFLKEI
;
A
#
# COMPACT_ATOMS: atom_id res chain seq x y z
N MET A 1 -13.54 -10.75 -3.17
CA MET A 1 -12.55 -10.03 -4.00
C MET A 1 -11.80 -9.01 -3.15
N LYS A 2 -10.48 -8.82 -3.40
CA LYS A 2 -9.69 -7.74 -2.77
C LYS A 2 -8.81 -7.03 -3.80
N ILE A 3 -8.61 -5.74 -3.59
CA ILE A 3 -7.76 -4.88 -4.43
C ILE A 3 -6.56 -4.46 -3.57
N LEU A 4 -5.37 -4.95 -3.95
CA LEU A 4 -4.14 -4.68 -3.21
C LEU A 4 -3.42 -3.46 -3.79
N ILE A 5 -3.19 -2.47 -2.95
CA ILE A 5 -2.50 -1.23 -3.32
C ILE A 5 -1.24 -1.01 -2.46
N PRO A 6 -0.20 -0.36 -3.03
CA PRO A 6 1.00 -0.08 -2.25
C PRO A 6 0.75 1.04 -1.23
N PRO A 7 1.52 1.07 -0.14
CA PRO A 7 1.56 2.25 0.73
C PRO A 7 2.25 3.40 0.00
N SER A 8 2.10 4.61 0.52
CA SER A 8 2.95 5.73 0.10
C SER A 8 4.22 5.83 0.96
N GLU A 9 5.28 6.38 0.40
CA GLU A 9 6.45 6.79 1.18
C GLU A 9 6.13 8.02 2.05
N GLY A 10 5.38 8.97 1.48
CA GLY A 10 4.85 10.13 2.20
C GLY A 10 3.70 9.72 3.11
N LYS A 11 3.70 10.27 4.32
CA LYS A 11 2.63 10.10 5.30
C LYS A 11 2.38 11.41 6.00
N SER A 12 1.12 11.73 6.26
CA SER A 12 0.75 12.86 7.10
C SER A 12 1.32 12.69 8.51
N LEU A 13 1.87 13.75 9.06
CA LEU A 13 2.28 13.81 10.48
C LEU A 13 1.10 14.19 11.39
N ILE A 14 0.02 14.69 10.81
CA ILE A 14 -1.17 15.10 11.55
C ILE A 14 -1.87 13.84 12.07
N ASN A 15 -2.20 13.84 13.36
CA ASN A 15 -3.05 12.83 13.96
C ASN A 15 -4.47 13.39 14.05
N THR A 16 -5.43 12.71 13.45
CA THR A 16 -6.84 13.10 13.41
C THR A 16 -7.65 12.42 14.52
N SER A 17 -7.01 11.52 15.27
CA SER A 17 -7.59 10.80 16.41
C SER A 17 -6.63 10.82 17.59
N SER A 18 -7.15 11.04 18.80
CA SER A 18 -6.42 10.90 20.07
C SER A 18 -6.26 9.45 20.53
N VAL A 19 -6.77 8.49 19.76
CA VAL A 19 -6.65 7.06 20.07
C VAL A 19 -5.20 6.61 19.83
N LYS A 20 -4.57 6.09 20.89
CA LYS A 20 -3.25 5.46 20.79
C LYS A 20 -3.37 4.07 20.12
N PHE A 21 -2.35 3.67 19.34
CA PHE A 21 -2.39 2.41 18.63
C PHE A 21 -2.61 1.19 19.53
N LYS A 22 -2.05 1.18 20.71
CA LYS A 22 -2.29 0.10 21.71
C LYS A 22 -3.76 -0.09 22.08
N ASN A 23 -4.59 0.94 21.93
CA ASN A 23 -6.02 0.92 22.25
C ASN A 23 -6.89 0.58 21.02
N THR A 24 -6.27 0.28 19.88
CA THR A 24 -6.98 -0.18 18.68
C THR A 24 -7.11 -1.70 18.70
N ASN A 25 -8.19 -2.23 18.12
CA ASN A 25 -8.35 -3.67 17.88
C ASN A 25 -7.70 -4.08 16.55
N TYR A 26 -6.42 -3.71 16.35
CA TYR A 26 -5.75 -3.96 15.10
C TYR A 26 -5.51 -5.46 14.87
N LYS A 27 -5.94 -5.96 13.72
CA LYS A 27 -5.97 -7.42 13.42
C LYS A 27 -4.60 -8.11 13.41
N PHE A 28 -3.51 -7.37 13.11
CA PHE A 28 -2.13 -7.90 13.09
C PHE A 28 -1.29 -7.37 14.24
N ASN A 29 -1.90 -7.10 15.38
CA ASN A 29 -1.22 -6.49 16.53
C ASN A 29 -0.02 -7.30 17.02
N ASN A 30 -0.12 -8.64 17.02
CA ASN A 30 0.97 -9.53 17.44
C ASN A 30 2.12 -9.51 16.43
N GLU A 31 1.80 -9.48 15.15
CA GLU A 31 2.78 -9.41 14.06
C GLU A 31 3.52 -8.07 14.10
N VAL A 32 2.81 -6.97 14.36
CA VAL A 32 3.44 -5.65 14.59
C VAL A 32 4.40 -5.70 15.77
N LYS A 33 4.02 -6.31 16.91
CA LYS A 33 4.93 -6.52 18.05
C LYS A 33 6.18 -7.30 17.65
N GLY A 34 6.02 -8.33 16.82
CA GLY A 34 7.13 -9.11 16.28
C GLY A 34 8.12 -8.24 15.49
N ILE A 35 7.62 -7.37 14.61
CA ILE A 35 8.46 -6.44 13.83
C ILE A 35 9.13 -5.41 14.74
N ILE A 36 8.42 -4.87 15.73
CA ILE A 36 9.03 -3.94 16.70
C ILE A 36 10.17 -4.62 17.47
N LYS A 37 10.01 -5.90 17.86
CA LYS A 37 11.10 -6.68 18.48
C LYS A 37 12.30 -6.83 17.52
N MET A 38 12.06 -7.09 16.23
CA MET A 38 13.13 -7.14 15.23
C MET A 38 13.86 -5.81 15.12
N LEU A 39 13.12 -4.68 15.05
CA LEU A 39 13.68 -3.34 15.02
C LEU A 39 14.50 -3.05 16.28
N ASN A 40 14.00 -3.38 17.46
CA ASN A 40 14.70 -3.14 18.73
C ASN A 40 16.04 -3.89 18.83
N ASN A 41 16.20 -4.99 18.09
CA ASN A 41 17.45 -5.76 18.04
C ASN A 41 18.44 -5.24 16.96
N CYS A 42 18.06 -4.23 16.17
CA CYS A 42 18.95 -3.65 15.15
C CYS A 42 20.08 -2.84 15.80
N LYS A 43 21.30 -2.96 15.25
CA LYS A 43 22.43 -2.14 15.69
C LYS A 43 22.32 -0.72 15.11
N PRO A 44 22.87 0.29 15.78
CA PRO A 44 22.88 1.66 15.27
C PRO A 44 23.41 1.78 13.83
N ASP A 45 24.45 1.03 13.48
CA ASP A 45 25.07 1.02 12.15
C ASP A 45 24.15 0.47 11.04
N ASP A 46 23.11 -0.29 11.40
CA ASP A 46 22.15 -0.83 10.44
C ASP A 46 21.00 0.15 10.11
N LEU A 47 20.83 1.20 10.92
CA LEU A 47 19.68 2.10 10.78
C LEU A 47 19.68 2.84 9.43
N GLN A 48 20.85 3.22 8.91
CA GLN A 48 20.94 3.83 7.58
C GLN A 48 20.49 2.89 6.46
N LYS A 49 20.78 1.59 6.57
CA LYS A 49 20.28 0.57 5.60
C LYS A 49 18.77 0.41 5.68
N ILE A 50 18.21 0.53 6.91
CA ILE A 50 16.77 0.38 7.16
C ILE A 50 15.98 1.59 6.67
N TYR A 51 16.44 2.81 6.98
CA TYR A 51 15.67 4.04 6.74
C TYR A 51 16.14 4.83 5.51
N GLY A 52 17.40 4.70 5.09
CA GLY A 52 17.96 5.30 3.87
C GLY A 52 17.99 6.83 3.90
N THR A 53 18.40 7.43 5.04
CA THR A 53 18.46 8.87 5.24
C THR A 53 19.66 9.26 6.15
N SER A 54 19.77 10.52 6.62
CA SER A 54 20.82 10.93 7.55
C SER A 54 20.73 10.18 8.89
N ILE A 55 21.84 10.10 9.61
CA ILE A 55 21.92 9.37 10.90
C ILE A 55 20.90 9.93 11.90
N GLU A 56 20.83 11.26 12.02
CA GLU A 56 19.92 11.94 12.93
C GLU A 56 18.45 11.57 12.62
N LYS A 57 18.10 11.60 11.33
CA LYS A 57 16.75 11.23 10.87
C LYS A 57 16.48 9.75 11.02
N CYS A 58 17.48 8.88 10.85
CA CYS A 58 17.36 7.44 11.12
C CYS A 58 17.01 7.19 12.59
N ASN A 59 17.73 7.84 13.51
CA ASN A 59 17.48 7.70 14.95
C ASN A 59 16.07 8.19 15.34
N GLU A 60 15.62 9.33 14.80
CA GLU A 60 14.27 9.83 15.02
C GLU A 60 13.20 8.83 14.54
N LEU A 61 13.32 8.36 13.28
CA LEU A 61 12.38 7.42 12.68
C LEU A 61 12.36 6.07 13.41
N HIS A 62 13.53 5.62 13.85
CA HIS A 62 13.66 4.39 14.63
C HIS A 62 12.97 4.51 15.99
N LYS A 63 13.24 5.59 16.72
CA LYS A 63 12.56 5.89 17.99
C LYS A 63 11.04 5.96 17.82
N ASN A 64 10.57 6.62 16.75
CA ASN A 64 9.14 6.71 16.45
C ASN A 64 8.53 5.33 16.19
N ASN A 65 9.20 4.48 15.39
CA ASN A 65 8.73 3.12 15.14
C ASN A 65 8.72 2.26 16.42
N LEU A 66 9.74 2.36 17.27
CA LEU A 66 9.77 1.62 18.54
C LEU A 66 8.65 2.05 19.51
N ASN A 67 8.25 3.33 19.46
CA ASN A 67 7.18 3.87 20.31
C ASN A 67 5.78 3.78 19.68
N ILE A 68 5.60 2.96 18.65
CA ILE A 68 4.39 2.94 17.82
C ILE A 68 3.11 2.69 18.61
N PHE A 69 3.16 1.87 19.67
CA PHE A 69 2.01 1.52 20.49
C PHE A 69 1.50 2.68 21.35
N GLU A 70 2.35 3.63 21.71
CA GLU A 70 1.99 4.84 22.47
C GLU A 70 1.65 6.03 21.58
N SER A 71 1.79 5.88 20.26
CA SER A 71 1.55 6.95 19.31
C SER A 71 0.07 7.07 18.93
N GLU A 72 -0.39 8.31 18.78
CA GLU A 72 -1.73 8.63 18.29
C GLU A 72 -1.90 8.29 16.81
N CYS A 73 -3.12 8.04 16.40
CA CYS A 73 -3.46 7.52 15.08
C CYS A 73 -4.22 8.53 14.19
N SER A 74 -4.25 8.22 12.91
CA SER A 74 -5.23 8.72 11.93
C SER A 74 -5.80 7.55 11.16
N MET A 75 -6.93 7.72 10.52
CA MET A 75 -7.40 6.74 9.54
C MET A 75 -6.33 6.53 8.46
N SER A 76 -6.19 5.32 7.98
CA SER A 76 -5.14 4.96 7.01
C SER A 76 -5.23 5.79 5.72
N MET A 77 -6.44 6.09 5.24
CA MET A 77 -6.63 6.94 4.05
C MET A 77 -6.22 8.40 4.26
N GLU A 78 -6.19 8.89 5.48
CA GLU A 78 -5.67 10.22 5.84
C GLU A 78 -4.15 10.17 6.13
N ARG A 79 -3.66 9.01 6.59
CA ARG A 79 -2.25 8.79 6.89
C ARG A 79 -1.40 8.70 5.62
N TYR A 80 -1.84 7.97 4.60
CA TYR A 80 -1.10 7.83 3.37
C TYR A 80 -1.30 9.02 2.45
N THR A 81 -0.19 9.66 2.05
CA THR A 81 -0.17 10.81 1.13
C THR A 81 0.67 10.50 -0.11
N GLY A 82 0.67 11.40 -1.08
CA GLY A 82 1.47 11.29 -2.29
C GLY A 82 0.65 10.98 -3.54
N VAL A 83 1.31 10.94 -4.69
CA VAL A 83 0.68 11.06 -6.01
C VAL A 83 -0.48 10.09 -6.23
N VAL A 84 -0.34 8.80 -5.89
CA VAL A 84 -1.42 7.82 -6.07
C VAL A 84 -2.64 8.20 -5.23
N TYR A 85 -2.43 8.55 -3.96
CA TYR A 85 -3.50 8.88 -3.02
C TYR A 85 -4.12 10.25 -3.33
N ASN A 86 -3.33 11.21 -3.83
CA ASN A 86 -3.86 12.51 -4.27
C ASN A 86 -4.79 12.37 -5.48
N TYR A 87 -4.51 11.45 -6.41
CA TYR A 87 -5.38 11.19 -7.56
C TYR A 87 -6.54 10.24 -7.25
N LEU A 88 -6.43 9.38 -6.26
CA LEU A 88 -7.55 8.62 -5.71
C LEU A 88 -8.51 9.56 -4.97
N ASP A 89 -7.96 10.53 -4.23
CA ASP A 89 -8.67 11.56 -3.48
C ASP A 89 -9.85 10.99 -2.65
N PRO A 90 -9.56 10.19 -1.61
CA PRO A 90 -10.60 9.52 -0.84
C PRO A 90 -11.58 10.48 -0.16
N SER A 91 -11.13 11.71 0.15
CA SER A 91 -11.92 12.72 0.84
C SER A 91 -13.06 13.30 -0.01
N SER A 92 -12.94 13.26 -1.33
CA SER A 92 -13.96 13.74 -2.27
C SER A 92 -14.90 12.65 -2.79
N LEU A 93 -14.74 11.40 -2.31
CA LEU A 93 -15.61 10.31 -2.74
C LEU A 93 -16.99 10.41 -2.10
N GLU A 94 -18.03 10.15 -2.89
CA GLU A 94 -19.37 9.94 -2.38
C GLU A 94 -19.40 8.72 -1.43
N LYS A 95 -20.32 8.73 -0.48
CA LYS A 95 -20.46 7.68 0.53
C LYS A 95 -20.44 6.27 -0.06
N LYS A 96 -21.19 6.03 -1.12
CA LYS A 96 -21.29 4.71 -1.78
C LYS A 96 -19.94 4.24 -2.33
N SER A 97 -19.18 5.15 -2.95
CA SER A 97 -17.83 4.91 -3.46
C SER A 97 -16.84 4.67 -2.34
N TYR A 98 -16.92 5.45 -1.26
CA TYR A 98 -16.07 5.24 -0.09
C TYR A 98 -16.38 3.91 0.62
N ASP A 99 -17.64 3.50 0.70
CA ASP A 99 -18.03 2.19 1.24
C ASP A 99 -17.44 1.06 0.40
N PHE A 100 -17.47 1.17 -0.94
CA PHE A 100 -16.82 0.21 -1.84
C PHE A 100 -15.30 0.16 -1.63
N LEU A 101 -14.66 1.33 -1.50
CA LEU A 101 -13.23 1.42 -1.17
C LEU A 101 -12.92 0.68 0.14
N ARG A 102 -13.67 0.98 1.19
CA ARG A 102 -13.50 0.38 2.52
C ARG A 102 -13.61 -1.14 2.52
N GLU A 103 -14.55 -1.68 1.77
CA GLU A 103 -14.84 -3.11 1.74
C GLU A 103 -13.84 -3.91 0.89
N ASN A 104 -13.33 -3.33 -0.18
CA ASN A 104 -12.60 -4.07 -1.18
C ASN A 104 -11.09 -3.81 -1.19
N PHE A 105 -10.60 -2.70 -0.63
CA PHE A 105 -9.20 -2.34 -0.74
C PHE A 105 -8.38 -2.76 0.49
N LEU A 106 -7.14 -3.15 0.23
CA LEU A 106 -6.13 -3.39 1.25
C LEU A 106 -4.81 -2.74 0.83
N ILE A 107 -4.22 -1.99 1.74
CA ILE A 107 -2.90 -1.37 1.57
C ILE A 107 -1.85 -2.30 2.16
N THR A 108 -0.82 -2.64 1.40
CA THR A 108 0.26 -3.50 1.91
C THR A 108 1.30 -2.66 2.65
N SER A 109 1.34 -2.74 3.95
CA SER A 109 2.29 -2.03 4.81
C SER A 109 3.42 -2.95 5.27
N ALA A 110 4.65 -2.44 5.30
CA ALA A 110 5.80 -3.16 5.84
C ALA A 110 5.70 -3.36 7.36
N LEU A 111 5.15 -2.38 8.09
CA LEU A 111 5.00 -2.47 9.54
C LEU A 111 3.66 -3.07 9.96
N PHE A 112 2.58 -2.71 9.29
CA PHE A 112 1.22 -3.06 9.70
C PHE A 112 0.58 -4.20 8.89
N GLY A 113 1.24 -4.72 7.86
CA GLY A 113 0.68 -5.80 7.03
C GLY A 113 -0.41 -5.33 6.08
N LEU A 114 -1.53 -6.03 6.02
CA LEU A 114 -2.69 -5.69 5.18
C LEU A 114 -3.61 -4.72 5.94
N VAL A 115 -3.56 -3.46 5.57
CA VAL A 115 -4.26 -2.35 6.19
C VAL A 115 -5.56 -2.07 5.45
N SER A 116 -6.68 -1.97 6.16
CA SER A 116 -7.95 -1.51 5.62
C SER A 116 -8.03 0.02 5.57
N PRO A 117 -8.83 0.62 4.67
CA PRO A 117 -8.97 2.08 4.57
C PRO A 117 -9.34 2.81 5.86
N ASN A 118 -10.07 2.15 6.75
CA ASN A 118 -10.52 2.71 8.04
C ASN A 118 -9.65 2.30 9.24
N ASP A 119 -8.59 1.51 9.04
CA ASP A 119 -7.70 1.16 10.14
C ASP A 119 -7.02 2.42 10.68
N LEU A 120 -6.97 2.54 12.00
CA LEU A 120 -6.29 3.62 12.69
C LEU A 120 -4.79 3.31 12.77
N LEU A 121 -3.97 4.15 12.16
CA LEU A 121 -2.52 3.98 12.10
C LEU A 121 -1.77 5.19 12.64
N PRO A 122 -0.74 5.00 13.45
CA PRO A 122 0.19 6.06 13.81
C PRO A 122 1.12 6.39 12.63
N PHE A 123 1.87 7.48 12.77
CA PHE A 123 2.96 7.77 11.83
C PHE A 123 4.07 6.74 11.98
N TYR A 124 4.60 6.27 10.86
CA TYR A 124 5.72 5.31 10.81
C TYR A 124 6.52 5.44 9.51
N LYS A 125 7.73 4.93 9.50
CA LYS A 125 8.55 4.81 8.28
C LYS A 125 9.24 3.46 8.26
N LEU A 126 8.83 2.58 7.35
CA LEU A 126 9.47 1.29 7.14
C LEU A 126 9.20 0.82 5.71
N LYS A 127 10.21 0.21 5.06
CA LYS A 127 10.10 -0.32 3.69
C LYS A 127 9.98 -1.84 3.70
N MET A 128 9.28 -2.41 2.72
CA MET A 128 9.06 -3.86 2.64
C MET A 128 10.34 -4.67 2.32
N ASN A 129 11.34 -4.03 1.72
CA ASN A 129 12.60 -4.67 1.34
C ASN A 129 13.66 -4.73 2.44
N VAL A 130 13.40 -4.18 3.64
CA VAL A 130 14.33 -4.25 4.77
C VAL A 130 13.96 -5.41 5.70
N LEU A 131 14.94 -5.92 6.46
CA LEU A 131 14.76 -6.97 7.47
C LEU A 131 14.01 -8.21 6.94
N ARG A 132 14.02 -8.44 5.64
CA ARG A 132 13.25 -9.52 4.97
C ARG A 132 11.75 -9.48 5.29
N LEU A 133 11.16 -8.30 5.48
CA LEU A 133 9.76 -8.16 5.89
C LEU A 133 8.78 -8.77 4.88
N HIS A 134 9.10 -8.78 3.58
CA HIS A 134 8.28 -9.49 2.59
C HIS A 134 8.19 -10.99 2.85
N GLU A 135 9.23 -11.61 3.42
CA GLU A 135 9.21 -13.03 3.81
C GLU A 135 8.44 -13.23 5.12
N TYR A 136 8.62 -12.32 6.08
CA TYR A 136 7.87 -12.32 7.34
C TYR A 136 6.35 -12.28 7.09
N TRP A 137 5.90 -11.41 6.19
CA TRP A 137 4.49 -11.26 5.86
C TRP A 137 3.95 -12.36 4.92
N ASN A 138 4.81 -13.09 4.20
CA ASN A 138 4.36 -14.02 3.16
C ASN A 138 3.36 -15.08 3.67
N PRO A 139 3.62 -15.85 4.72
CA PRO A 139 2.66 -16.82 5.22
C PRO A 139 1.37 -16.17 5.73
N ILE A 140 1.47 -15.01 6.36
CA ILE A 140 0.36 -14.29 6.97
C ILE A 140 -0.59 -13.74 5.90
N PHE A 141 -0.06 -13.04 4.89
CA PHE A 141 -0.87 -12.52 3.79
C PHE A 141 -1.46 -13.63 2.93
N THR A 142 -0.68 -14.68 2.68
CA THR A 142 -1.15 -15.84 1.92
C THR A 142 -2.36 -16.48 2.59
N GLU A 143 -2.31 -16.72 3.90
CA GLU A 143 -3.44 -17.28 4.64
C GLU A 143 -4.62 -16.33 4.70
N TYR A 144 -4.39 -15.03 4.93
CA TYR A 144 -5.46 -14.02 4.97
C TYR A 144 -6.20 -13.91 3.63
N LEU A 145 -5.48 -13.97 2.52
CA LEU A 145 -6.01 -13.80 1.17
C LEU A 145 -6.52 -15.12 0.54
N LYS A 146 -6.32 -16.23 1.19
CA LYS A 146 -6.62 -17.59 0.68
C LYS A 146 -8.08 -17.77 0.22
N LYS A 147 -9.02 -17.09 0.89
CA LYS A 147 -10.47 -17.19 0.60
C LYS A 147 -10.93 -16.25 -0.52
N GLU A 148 -10.05 -15.38 -1.02
CA GLU A 148 -10.43 -14.42 -2.04
C GLU A 148 -10.48 -15.09 -3.42
N GLU A 149 -11.65 -15.03 -4.04
CA GLU A 149 -11.88 -15.59 -5.39
C GLU A 149 -11.16 -14.80 -6.48
N LEU A 150 -10.91 -13.50 -6.23
CA LEU A 150 -10.19 -12.62 -7.14
C LEU A 150 -9.37 -11.59 -6.35
N ILE A 151 -8.10 -11.45 -6.71
CA ILE A 151 -7.20 -10.43 -6.19
C ILE A 151 -6.75 -9.55 -7.35
N ILE A 152 -7.04 -8.26 -7.25
CA ILE A 152 -6.52 -7.23 -8.16
C ILE A 152 -5.25 -6.66 -7.56
N ASP A 153 -4.13 -6.83 -8.23
CA ASP A 153 -2.81 -6.52 -7.70
C ASP A 153 -2.14 -5.35 -8.43
N LEU A 154 -2.09 -4.18 -7.77
CA LEU A 154 -1.36 -2.99 -8.23
C LEU A 154 0.00 -2.80 -7.54
N LEU A 155 0.50 -3.84 -6.87
CA LEU A 155 1.69 -3.76 -6.03
C LEU A 155 2.99 -3.67 -6.83
N PRO A 156 4.04 -3.03 -6.26
CA PRO A 156 5.41 -3.21 -6.72
C PRO A 156 5.89 -4.64 -6.45
N GLU A 157 6.88 -5.11 -7.22
CA GLU A 157 7.39 -6.49 -7.12
C GLU A 157 7.82 -6.90 -5.71
N ILE A 158 8.43 -5.98 -4.93
CA ILE A 158 8.85 -6.31 -3.57
C ILE A 158 7.65 -6.62 -2.64
N HIS A 159 6.52 -5.94 -2.83
CA HIS A 159 5.30 -6.22 -2.09
C HIS A 159 4.60 -7.48 -2.60
N ARG A 160 4.70 -7.79 -3.90
CA ARG A 160 4.17 -9.04 -4.48
C ARG A 160 4.83 -10.27 -3.88
N LYS A 161 6.08 -10.17 -3.42
CA LYS A 161 6.77 -11.26 -2.72
C LYS A 161 6.17 -11.59 -1.35
N SER A 162 5.34 -10.71 -0.79
CA SER A 162 4.74 -10.89 0.54
C SER A 162 3.46 -11.74 0.55
N TYR A 163 3.07 -12.35 -0.56
CA TYR A 163 1.95 -13.30 -0.60
C TYR A 163 2.01 -14.22 -1.82
N LYS A 164 1.22 -15.29 -1.77
CA LYS A 164 0.96 -16.20 -2.88
C LYS A 164 -0.55 -16.36 -3.06
N SER A 165 -1.01 -16.35 -4.29
CA SER A 165 -2.38 -16.72 -4.66
C SER A 165 -2.41 -17.22 -6.10
N LYS A 166 -3.42 -18.01 -6.45
CA LYS A 166 -3.67 -18.48 -7.82
C LYS A 166 -4.61 -17.54 -8.59
N ASN A 167 -5.41 -16.76 -7.87
CA ASN A 167 -6.50 -15.96 -8.43
C ASN A 167 -6.12 -14.47 -8.49
N ILE A 168 -5.07 -14.14 -9.27
CA ILE A 168 -4.51 -12.79 -9.31
C ILE A 168 -4.64 -12.19 -10.71
N LEU A 169 -5.26 -11.02 -10.81
CA LEU A 169 -5.14 -10.12 -11.95
C LEU A 169 -4.12 -9.02 -11.62
N LYS A 170 -2.92 -9.10 -12.19
CA LYS A 170 -1.88 -8.07 -12.04
C LYS A 170 -2.20 -6.88 -12.91
N ILE A 171 -2.25 -5.70 -12.31
CA ILE A 171 -2.45 -4.43 -13.03
C ILE A 171 -1.11 -3.69 -13.08
N ASN A 172 -0.55 -3.58 -14.27
CA ASN A 172 0.68 -2.85 -14.53
C ASN A 172 0.40 -1.72 -15.52
N PHE A 173 1.27 -0.70 -15.51
CA PHE A 173 1.22 0.42 -16.43
C PHE A 173 2.55 0.54 -17.16
N PHE A 174 2.50 0.65 -18.48
CA PHE A 174 3.67 0.66 -19.35
C PHE A 174 3.62 1.84 -20.33
N PHE A 175 4.79 2.29 -20.73
CA PHE A 175 4.97 3.14 -21.90
C PHE A 175 5.58 2.32 -23.05
N LYS A 176 5.12 2.57 -24.27
CA LYS A 176 5.77 2.11 -25.49
C LYS A 176 6.51 3.28 -26.12
N LYS A 177 7.83 3.24 -26.08
CA LYS A 177 8.73 4.28 -26.60
C LYS A 177 9.64 3.68 -27.67
N LYS A 178 9.57 4.22 -28.90
CA LYS A 178 10.37 3.72 -30.04
C LYS A 178 10.31 2.18 -30.18
N GLY A 179 9.11 1.62 -30.09
CA GLY A 179 8.86 0.18 -30.20
C GLY A 179 9.19 -0.66 -28.96
N LYS A 180 9.83 -0.10 -27.92
CA LYS A 180 10.16 -0.81 -26.66
C LYS A 180 9.14 -0.54 -25.58
N VAL A 181 8.68 -1.58 -24.89
CA VAL A 181 7.78 -1.49 -23.75
C VAL A 181 8.61 -1.38 -22.47
N VAL A 182 8.37 -0.32 -21.69
CA VAL A 182 9.05 -0.05 -20.42
C VAL A 182 8.02 0.21 -19.33
N SER A 183 8.34 -0.16 -18.09
CA SER A 183 7.48 0.16 -16.95
C SER A 183 7.32 1.67 -16.80
N SER A 184 6.11 2.12 -16.48
CA SER A 184 5.83 3.55 -16.25
C SER A 184 6.54 4.13 -15.02
N GLY A 185 7.01 3.29 -14.10
CA GLY A 185 7.76 3.71 -12.93
C GLY A 185 7.09 4.84 -12.13
N HIS A 186 7.85 5.88 -11.81
CA HIS A 186 7.35 7.06 -11.11
C HIS A 186 6.29 7.83 -11.92
N ASN A 187 6.46 7.89 -13.26
CA ASN A 187 5.53 8.59 -14.16
C ASN A 187 4.14 7.91 -14.23
N GLY A 188 4.05 6.65 -13.82
CA GLY A 188 2.79 5.91 -13.73
C GLY A 188 2.03 6.10 -12.42
N LYS A 189 2.50 6.92 -11.47
CA LYS A 189 1.80 7.09 -10.19
C LYS A 189 0.47 7.82 -10.34
N ALA A 190 0.42 8.87 -11.17
CA ALA A 190 -0.81 9.63 -11.40
C ALA A 190 -1.89 8.74 -12.04
N ILE A 191 -1.56 8.01 -13.10
CA ILE A 191 -2.53 7.14 -13.77
C ILE A 191 -2.99 5.99 -12.87
N LYS A 192 -2.15 5.48 -11.97
CA LYS A 192 -2.57 4.50 -10.96
C LYS A 192 -3.63 5.07 -10.03
N GLY A 193 -3.45 6.31 -9.55
CA GLY A 193 -4.43 6.98 -8.71
C GLY A 193 -5.77 7.19 -9.43
N LYS A 194 -5.72 7.68 -10.68
CA LYS A 194 -6.91 7.82 -11.54
C LYS A 194 -7.62 6.49 -11.79
N TYR A 195 -6.86 5.42 -12.01
CA TYR A 195 -7.39 4.07 -12.17
C TYR A 195 -8.09 3.57 -10.90
N LEU A 196 -7.49 3.79 -9.73
CA LEU A 196 -8.12 3.44 -8.46
C LEU A 196 -9.42 4.23 -8.25
N ARG A 197 -9.43 5.52 -8.59
CA ARG A 197 -10.62 6.35 -8.52
C ARG A 197 -11.71 5.83 -9.46
N TYR A 198 -11.38 5.51 -10.72
CA TYR A 198 -12.28 4.90 -11.68
C TYR A 198 -12.93 3.62 -11.13
N ILE A 199 -12.14 2.72 -10.54
CA ILE A 199 -12.66 1.48 -9.93
C ILE A 199 -13.67 1.78 -8.84
N VAL A 200 -13.35 2.73 -7.98
CA VAL A 200 -14.16 3.07 -6.80
C VAL A 200 -15.46 3.75 -7.20
N GLU A 201 -15.41 4.75 -8.08
CA GLU A 201 -16.58 5.50 -8.53
C GLU A 201 -17.56 4.63 -9.31
N ASN A 202 -17.06 3.70 -10.11
CA ASN A 202 -17.86 2.79 -10.92
C ASN A 202 -18.11 1.43 -10.24
N GLN A 203 -17.61 1.20 -9.01
CA GLN A 203 -17.77 -0.04 -8.24
C GLN A 203 -17.43 -1.29 -9.06
N ILE A 204 -16.30 -1.26 -9.72
CA ILE A 204 -15.86 -2.32 -10.63
C ILE A 204 -15.57 -3.62 -9.86
N THR A 205 -16.20 -4.71 -10.27
CA THR A 205 -16.04 -6.04 -9.66
C THR A 205 -15.71 -7.16 -10.66
N THR A 206 -15.79 -6.87 -11.98
CA THR A 206 -15.56 -7.87 -13.03
C THR A 206 -14.18 -7.68 -13.68
N ILE A 207 -13.61 -8.77 -14.18
CA ILE A 207 -12.31 -8.74 -14.88
C ILE A 207 -12.37 -7.80 -16.10
N GLU A 208 -13.46 -7.84 -16.86
CA GLU A 208 -13.71 -6.97 -18.01
C GLU A 208 -13.74 -5.51 -17.58
N GLY A 209 -14.43 -5.18 -16.49
CA GLY A 209 -14.50 -3.85 -15.92
C GLY A 209 -13.10 -3.34 -15.48
N PHE A 210 -12.27 -4.18 -14.85
CA PHE A 210 -10.88 -3.81 -14.51
C PHE A 210 -10.03 -3.52 -15.74
N LYS A 211 -10.31 -4.13 -16.89
CA LYS A 211 -9.57 -3.93 -18.14
C LYS A 211 -10.13 -2.81 -19.03
N SER A 212 -11.35 -2.35 -18.78
CA SER A 212 -12.04 -1.35 -19.62
C SER A 212 -11.62 0.09 -19.38
N PHE A 213 -10.78 0.36 -18.35
CA PHE A 213 -10.25 1.70 -18.11
C PHE A 213 -9.48 2.24 -19.32
N SER A 214 -9.82 3.47 -19.72
CA SER A 214 -9.14 4.17 -20.81
C SER A 214 -9.05 5.65 -20.45
N GLN A 215 -7.86 6.10 -20.04
CA GLN A 215 -7.61 7.50 -19.69
C GLN A 215 -6.16 7.88 -19.98
N ASP A 216 -5.94 9.16 -20.34
CA ASP A 216 -4.62 9.73 -20.63
C ASP A 216 -3.85 8.94 -21.73
N GLY A 217 -4.55 8.22 -22.62
CA GLY A 217 -3.96 7.39 -23.66
C GLY A 217 -3.50 6.00 -23.20
N PHE A 218 -3.79 5.62 -21.95
CA PHE A 218 -3.59 4.25 -21.49
C PHE A 218 -4.80 3.39 -21.85
N ILE A 219 -4.57 2.29 -22.55
CA ILE A 219 -5.55 1.26 -22.87
C ILE A 219 -5.03 -0.11 -22.44
N TRP A 220 -5.93 -1.05 -22.17
CA TRP A 220 -5.54 -2.41 -21.82
C TRP A 220 -4.86 -3.11 -22.99
N HIS A 221 -3.73 -3.75 -22.70
CA HIS A 221 -2.97 -4.60 -23.60
C HIS A 221 -2.49 -5.82 -22.83
N GLU A 222 -2.41 -6.97 -23.41
CA GLU A 222 -2.09 -8.31 -22.86
C GLU A 222 -1.69 -8.41 -21.36
N LYS A 223 -0.76 -7.59 -20.90
CA LYS A 223 -0.13 -7.66 -19.56
C LYS A 223 -0.38 -6.44 -18.66
N GLY A 224 -1.22 -5.51 -19.12
CA GLY A 224 -1.50 -4.28 -18.39
C GLY A 224 -1.90 -3.12 -19.29
N PHE A 225 -1.98 -1.93 -18.72
CA PHE A 225 -2.29 -0.72 -19.48
C PHE A 225 -1.04 -0.17 -20.19
N LEU A 226 -1.16 0.10 -21.48
CA LEU A 226 -0.09 0.60 -22.33
C LEU A 226 -0.46 1.96 -22.89
N LYS A 227 0.51 2.89 -22.87
CA LYS A 227 0.45 4.17 -23.58
C LYS A 227 1.64 4.30 -24.53
N GLU A 228 1.39 4.65 -25.80
CA GLU A 228 2.42 4.99 -26.75
C GLU A 228 2.89 6.44 -26.56
N ILE A 229 4.21 6.70 -26.55
CA ILE A 229 4.85 8.02 -26.39
C ILE A 229 6.07 8.19 -27.32
#